data_7f1fe2d2c8cdca7cfed4d0e18c554198
#
_entry.id   7f1fe2d2c8cdca7cfed4d0e18c554198
#
_cell.length_a   1.000
_cell.length_b   1.000
_cell.length_c   1.000
_cell.angle_alpha   90.00
_cell.angle_beta   90.00
_cell.angle_gamma   90.00
#
_symmetry.space_group_name_H-M   'P 1'
#
loop_
_entity.id
_entity.type
_entity.pdbx_description
1 polymer ?
#
loop_
_entity_poly.entity_id
_entity_poly.type
_entity_poly.pdbx_seq_one_letter_code
_entity_poly.pdbx_strand_id
1 'polypeptide(L)'
;AFGGPHTTAFPDTIPPRVDYVVQGEAEYVINDLVGGVYPSGVILRTQRIQNLDSLPRADYDLFMNKKRSYQFTLPYSTRHPIFNMNTSRSCPLACSFCTVSDIWGQLWRAQSAERILDDILYLKGEYNIAGVYFREDYFPASKERVYKLCELLIKSNVNIVWACETRVDAIDEELIKIM
;
A
#
# COMPACT_ATOMS: atom_id res chain seq x y z
N ALA A 1 15.56 -7.27 -13.50
CA ALA A 1 15.11 -5.89 -13.28
C ALA A 1 15.37 -5.43 -11.86
N PHE A 2 15.60 -4.14 -11.66
CA PHE A 2 15.71 -3.47 -10.38
C PHE A 2 14.67 -2.36 -10.30
N GLY A 3 14.04 -2.22 -9.15
CA GLY A 3 13.05 -1.19 -8.86
C GLY A 3 12.95 -0.90 -7.36
N GLY A 4 12.00 -0.08 -6.97
CA GLY A 4 11.74 0.27 -5.58
C GLY A 4 12.36 1.60 -5.13
N PRO A 5 12.28 1.94 -3.83
CA PRO A 5 12.65 3.26 -3.32
C PRO A 5 14.10 3.66 -3.62
N HIS A 6 15.05 2.77 -3.38
CA HIS A 6 16.47 3.06 -3.66
C HIS A 6 16.73 3.35 -5.13
N THR A 7 16.22 2.49 -6.01
CA THR A 7 16.38 2.64 -7.46
C THR A 7 15.70 3.92 -7.97
N THR A 8 14.58 4.30 -7.39
CA THR A 8 13.87 5.53 -7.73
C THR A 8 14.67 6.76 -7.35
N ALA A 9 15.29 6.77 -6.18
CA ALA A 9 16.07 7.89 -5.67
C ALA A 9 17.49 7.97 -6.28
N PHE A 10 18.13 6.82 -6.49
CA PHE A 10 19.55 6.72 -6.86
C PHE A 10 19.79 5.75 -8.02
N PRO A 11 19.21 5.99 -9.21
CA PRO A 11 19.31 5.05 -10.34
C PRO A 11 20.75 4.82 -10.83
N ASP A 12 21.60 5.83 -10.71
CA ASP A 12 22.99 5.78 -11.16
C ASP A 12 23.89 4.85 -10.30
N THR A 13 23.40 4.42 -9.15
CA THR A 13 24.12 3.46 -8.27
C THR A 13 23.87 2.02 -8.67
N ILE A 14 22.98 1.75 -9.61
CA ILE A 14 22.65 0.41 -10.05
C ILE A 14 23.73 -0.10 -11.01
N PRO A 15 24.22 -1.36 -10.81
CA PRO A 15 25.28 -1.92 -11.65
C PRO A 15 24.89 -1.96 -13.14
N PRO A 16 25.82 -1.64 -14.09
CA PRO A 16 25.54 -1.60 -15.52
C PRO A 16 25.06 -2.93 -16.13
N ARG A 17 25.30 -4.05 -15.44
CA ARG A 17 24.86 -5.39 -15.88
C ARG A 17 23.40 -5.70 -15.62
N VAL A 18 22.64 -4.75 -15.09
CA VAL A 18 21.20 -4.90 -14.85
C VAL A 18 20.44 -4.59 -16.13
N ASP A 19 19.60 -5.51 -16.57
CA ASP A 19 18.85 -5.36 -17.84
C ASP A 19 17.85 -4.21 -17.77
N TYR A 20 17.13 -4.07 -16.67
CA TYR A 20 16.08 -3.06 -16.51
C TYR A 20 16.16 -2.36 -15.17
N VAL A 21 16.10 -1.04 -15.19
CA VAL A 21 16.00 -0.19 -14.01
C VAL A 21 14.68 0.56 -14.08
N VAL A 22 13.80 0.38 -13.08
CA VAL A 22 12.50 1.05 -13.04
C VAL A 22 12.49 2.09 -11.94
N GLN A 23 12.35 3.36 -12.33
CA GLN A 23 12.15 4.49 -11.43
C GLN A 23 10.65 4.79 -11.30
N GLY A 24 10.11 4.71 -10.10
CA GLY A 24 8.69 4.93 -9.81
C GLY A 24 7.87 3.66 -9.74
N GLU A 25 6.62 3.75 -10.15
CA GLU A 25 5.61 2.70 -10.01
C GLU A 25 5.63 1.76 -11.23
N ALA A 26 5.81 0.46 -11.00
CA ALA A 26 6.10 -0.51 -12.06
C ALA A 26 4.87 -1.25 -12.60
N GLU A 27 3.70 -1.11 -11.98
CA GLU A 27 2.53 -1.96 -12.22
C GLU A 27 2.08 -1.98 -13.69
N TYR A 28 2.18 -0.86 -14.39
CA TYR A 28 1.77 -0.77 -15.80
C TYR A 28 2.87 -1.20 -16.80
N VAL A 29 4.11 -1.33 -16.35
CA VAL A 29 5.23 -1.69 -17.23
C VAL A 29 5.79 -3.09 -16.98
N ILE A 30 5.41 -3.73 -15.88
CA ILE A 30 6.01 -5.01 -15.48
C ILE A 30 5.75 -6.13 -16.49
N ASN A 31 4.57 -6.18 -17.09
CA ASN A 31 4.23 -7.18 -18.09
C ASN A 31 5.06 -6.99 -19.38
N ASP A 32 5.25 -5.75 -19.79
CA ASP A 32 6.08 -5.42 -20.96
C ASP A 32 7.55 -5.73 -20.71
N LEU A 33 8.03 -5.52 -19.47
CA LEU A 33 9.38 -5.90 -19.07
C LEU A 33 9.58 -7.41 -19.14
N VAL A 34 8.63 -8.18 -18.60
CA VAL A 34 8.68 -9.66 -18.63
C VAL A 34 8.53 -10.18 -20.06
N GLY A 35 7.72 -9.50 -20.88
CA GLY A 35 7.52 -9.82 -22.30
C GLY A 35 8.69 -9.43 -23.21
N GLY A 36 9.73 -8.76 -22.69
CA GLY A 36 10.90 -8.35 -23.48
C GLY A 36 10.63 -7.23 -24.48
N VAL A 37 9.63 -6.39 -24.21
CA VAL A 37 9.28 -5.25 -25.07
C VAL A 37 10.38 -4.18 -25.09
N TYR A 38 11.11 -4.04 -23.98
CA TYR A 38 12.16 -3.05 -23.84
C TYR A 38 13.54 -3.64 -24.11
N PRO A 39 14.49 -2.88 -24.69
CA PRO A 39 15.87 -3.32 -24.82
C PRO A 39 16.56 -3.45 -23.47
N SER A 40 17.53 -4.37 -23.36
CA SER A 40 18.38 -4.49 -22.17
C SER A 40 19.20 -3.22 -21.92
N GLY A 41 19.45 -2.92 -20.63
CA GLY A 41 20.21 -1.75 -20.20
C GLY A 41 19.39 -0.46 -20.10
N VAL A 42 18.05 -0.52 -20.20
CA VAL A 42 17.20 0.66 -20.18
C VAL A 42 16.83 1.09 -18.76
N ILE A 43 16.78 2.41 -18.55
CA ILE A 43 16.20 3.04 -17.37
C ILE A 43 14.80 3.55 -17.74
N LEU A 44 13.78 2.94 -17.19
CA LEU A 44 12.39 3.31 -17.38
C LEU A 44 11.93 4.25 -16.27
N ARG A 45 11.52 5.45 -16.64
CA ARG A 45 10.88 6.42 -15.75
C ARG A 45 9.38 6.30 -15.91
N THR A 46 8.71 5.77 -14.91
CA THR A 46 7.27 5.53 -14.98
C THR A 46 6.48 6.70 -14.43
N GLN A 47 5.28 6.87 -14.97
CA GLN A 47 4.34 7.84 -14.43
C GLN A 47 3.66 7.28 -13.18
N ARG A 48 3.28 8.19 -12.29
CA ARG A 48 2.53 7.83 -11.08
C ARG A 48 1.11 7.43 -11.44
N ILE A 49 0.66 6.32 -10.89
CA ILE A 49 -0.70 5.82 -11.07
C ILE A 49 -1.66 6.73 -10.31
N GLN A 50 -2.55 7.40 -11.01
CA GLN A 50 -3.46 8.37 -10.41
C GLN A 50 -4.65 7.69 -9.72
N ASN A 51 -5.24 6.69 -10.36
CA ASN A 51 -6.37 5.93 -9.82
C ASN A 51 -5.88 4.59 -9.25
N LEU A 52 -5.73 4.49 -7.94
CA LEU A 52 -5.29 3.24 -7.30
C LEU A 52 -6.38 2.15 -7.29
N ASP A 53 -7.65 2.51 -7.48
CA ASP A 53 -8.73 1.52 -7.59
C ASP A 53 -8.66 0.72 -8.91
N SER A 54 -7.97 1.26 -9.92
CA SER A 54 -7.76 0.55 -11.19
C SER A 54 -6.73 -0.58 -11.11
N LEU A 55 -5.95 -0.63 -10.05
CA LEU A 55 -4.97 -1.68 -9.87
C LEU A 55 -5.64 -3.03 -9.52
N PRO A 56 -5.11 -4.13 -10.03
CA PRO A 56 -5.59 -5.45 -9.63
C PRO A 56 -5.37 -5.65 -8.12
N ARG A 57 -6.18 -6.53 -7.54
CA ARG A 57 -5.96 -6.99 -6.16
C ARG A 57 -4.62 -7.72 -6.08
N ALA A 58 -3.90 -7.53 -4.99
CA ALA A 58 -2.67 -8.27 -4.73
C ALA A 58 -2.97 -9.78 -4.64
N ASP A 59 -2.15 -10.58 -5.31
CA ASP A 59 -2.25 -12.03 -5.23
C ASP A 59 -1.54 -12.53 -3.98
N TYR A 60 -2.31 -12.75 -2.93
CA TYR A 60 -1.80 -13.22 -1.65
C TYR A 60 -1.44 -14.72 -1.66
N ASP A 61 -1.93 -15.52 -2.62
CA ASP A 61 -1.62 -16.95 -2.70
C ASP A 61 -0.13 -17.20 -2.93
N LEU A 62 0.55 -16.28 -3.60
CA LEU A 62 2.00 -16.34 -3.80
C LEU A 62 2.78 -16.35 -2.48
N PHE A 63 2.23 -15.76 -1.42
CA PHE A 63 2.87 -15.62 -0.11
C PHE A 63 2.30 -16.53 0.97
N MET A 64 1.04 -16.98 0.79
CA MET A 64 0.30 -17.78 1.78
C MET A 64 0.45 -19.27 1.57
N ASN A 65 1.58 -19.74 1.02
CA ASN A 65 1.79 -21.17 0.88
C ASN A 65 1.87 -21.83 2.28
N LYS A 66 1.41 -23.09 2.38
CA LYS A 66 1.24 -23.86 3.63
C LYS A 66 2.50 -23.99 4.51
N LYS A 67 3.67 -23.60 4.03
CA LYS A 67 4.95 -23.73 4.76
C LYS A 67 5.45 -22.43 5.37
N ARG A 68 4.96 -21.27 4.91
CA ARG A 68 5.36 -19.96 5.43
C ARG A 68 4.13 -19.04 5.45
N SER A 69 3.49 -18.92 6.60
CA SER A 69 2.48 -17.88 6.79
C SER A 69 3.20 -16.57 7.13
N TYR A 70 3.15 -15.61 6.23
CA TYR A 70 3.54 -14.23 6.53
C TYR A 70 2.44 -13.58 7.37
N GLN A 71 2.43 -13.91 8.66
CA GLN A 71 1.47 -13.30 9.58
C GLN A 71 2.13 -12.07 10.22
N PHE A 72 1.43 -10.98 10.15
CA PHE A 72 1.79 -9.80 10.91
C PHE A 72 1.15 -9.87 12.29
N THR A 73 1.82 -9.31 13.30
CA THR A 73 1.32 -9.27 14.67
C THR A 73 1.07 -7.82 15.06
N LEU A 74 -0.14 -7.50 15.49
CA LEU A 74 -0.42 -6.20 16.10
C LEU A 74 -0.05 -6.26 17.58
N PRO A 75 0.71 -5.29 18.11
CA PRO A 75 1.14 -5.30 19.51
C PRO A 75 0.00 -5.34 20.53
N TYR A 76 -1.19 -4.94 20.10
CA TYR A 76 -2.38 -4.78 20.96
C TYR A 76 -3.45 -5.84 20.71
N SER A 77 -3.17 -6.85 19.89
CA SER A 77 -4.15 -7.86 19.54
C SER A 77 -3.53 -9.25 19.51
N THR A 78 -4.24 -10.20 20.09
CA THR A 78 -3.94 -11.64 19.99
C THR A 78 -4.68 -12.29 18.81
N ARG A 79 -5.48 -11.52 18.05
CA ARG A 79 -6.25 -12.03 16.90
C ARG A 79 -5.33 -12.24 15.71
N HIS A 80 -5.49 -13.36 15.02
CA HIS A 80 -4.71 -13.77 13.85
C HIS A 80 -5.61 -14.48 12.82
N PRO A 81 -5.25 -14.49 11.54
CA PRO A 81 -4.12 -13.78 10.90
C PRO A 81 -4.39 -12.29 10.68
N ILE A 82 -3.32 -11.50 10.71
CA ILE A 82 -3.34 -10.07 10.37
C ILE A 82 -2.58 -9.87 9.06
N PHE A 83 -3.17 -9.16 8.11
CA PHE A 83 -2.55 -8.86 6.82
C PHE A 83 -2.17 -7.39 6.70
N ASN A 84 -1.07 -7.11 6.00
CA ASN A 84 -0.71 -5.74 5.64
C ASN A 84 -1.46 -5.31 4.38
N MET A 85 -1.93 -4.06 4.37
CA MET A 85 -2.52 -3.42 3.20
C MET A 85 -1.89 -2.04 2.98
N ASN A 86 -1.57 -1.73 1.73
CA ASN A 86 -1.18 -0.39 1.30
C ASN A 86 -2.32 0.16 0.43
N THR A 87 -3.12 1.05 0.98
CA THR A 87 -4.30 1.60 0.33
C THR A 87 -4.13 3.06 -0.10
N SER A 88 -2.96 3.64 0.19
CA SER A 88 -2.56 4.95 -0.33
C SER A 88 -1.06 4.99 -0.67
N ARG A 89 -0.66 6.02 -1.37
CA ARG A 89 0.73 6.29 -1.76
C ARG A 89 1.03 7.77 -1.59
N SER A 90 2.25 8.06 -1.19
CA SER A 90 2.74 9.39 -0.86
C SER A 90 2.15 9.96 0.44
N CYS A 91 2.70 11.09 0.85
CA CYS A 91 2.25 11.86 1.99
C CYS A 91 2.20 13.33 1.60
N PRO A 92 1.13 14.08 1.90
CA PRO A 92 1.02 15.50 1.56
C PRO A 92 1.90 16.40 2.45
N LEU A 93 2.51 15.82 3.49
CA LEU A 93 3.34 16.56 4.42
C LEU A 93 4.78 16.62 3.91
N ALA A 94 5.43 17.76 4.14
CA ALA A 94 6.82 18.01 3.75
C ALA A 94 7.72 18.04 4.99
N CYS A 95 7.74 16.95 5.77
CA CYS A 95 8.59 16.86 6.96
C CYS A 95 10.06 16.83 6.56
N SER A 96 10.89 17.71 7.13
CA SER A 96 12.28 17.93 6.72
C SER A 96 13.21 16.71 6.88
N PHE A 97 12.82 15.73 7.68
CA PHE A 97 13.56 14.49 7.92
C PHE A 97 13.04 13.30 7.11
N CYS A 98 11.93 13.45 6.38
CA CYS A 98 11.22 12.34 5.75
C CYS A 98 11.53 12.28 4.25
N THR A 99 11.93 11.11 3.77
CA THR A 99 12.27 10.87 2.36
C THR A 99 11.07 10.50 1.49
N VAL A 100 9.86 10.37 2.06
CA VAL A 100 8.65 9.98 1.32
C VAL A 100 8.35 10.95 0.18
N SER A 101 8.46 12.26 0.44
CA SER A 101 8.23 13.29 -0.57
C SER A 101 9.24 13.24 -1.72
N ASP A 102 10.48 12.86 -1.45
CA ASP A 102 11.54 12.78 -2.46
C ASP A 102 11.35 11.55 -3.37
N ILE A 103 10.89 10.43 -2.81
CA ILE A 103 10.70 9.17 -3.53
C ILE A 103 9.34 9.16 -4.26
N TRP A 104 8.26 9.45 -3.53
CA TRP A 104 6.88 9.30 -4.02
C TRP A 104 6.21 10.62 -4.38
N GLY A 105 6.84 11.78 -4.01
CA GLY A 105 6.28 13.12 -4.11
C GLY A 105 5.24 13.41 -3.05
N GLN A 106 4.64 14.62 -3.14
CA GLN A 106 3.67 15.11 -2.15
C GLN A 106 2.21 14.92 -2.60
N LEU A 107 1.98 14.47 -3.83
CA LEU A 107 0.62 14.22 -4.31
C LEU A 107 0.14 12.88 -3.73
N TRP A 108 -0.58 12.97 -2.64
CA TRP A 108 -1.23 11.84 -2.02
C TRP A 108 -2.32 11.26 -2.92
N ARG A 109 -2.35 9.96 -3.06
CA ARG A 109 -3.31 9.20 -3.86
C ARG A 109 -3.75 7.99 -3.05
N ALA A 110 -5.03 7.64 -3.10
CA ALA A 110 -5.57 6.56 -2.31
C ALA A 110 -6.61 5.75 -3.07
N GLN A 111 -6.81 4.54 -2.62
CA GLN A 111 -7.98 3.75 -2.94
C GLN A 111 -9.21 4.34 -2.27
N SER A 112 -10.37 4.16 -2.88
CA SER A 112 -11.66 4.49 -2.27
C SER A 112 -11.93 3.62 -1.04
N ALA A 113 -12.78 4.11 -0.15
CA ALA A 113 -13.24 3.34 1.01
C ALA A 113 -13.98 2.06 0.59
N GLU A 114 -14.72 2.12 -0.51
CA GLU A 114 -15.43 1.01 -1.12
C GLU A 114 -14.46 -0.09 -1.61
N ARG A 115 -13.39 0.31 -2.29
CA ARG A 115 -12.36 -0.63 -2.75
C ARG A 115 -11.65 -1.29 -1.57
N ILE A 116 -11.35 -0.54 -0.52
CA ILE A 116 -10.72 -1.08 0.69
C ILE A 116 -11.62 -2.11 1.36
N LEU A 117 -12.93 -1.80 1.49
CA LEU A 117 -13.89 -2.75 2.04
C LEU A 117 -13.95 -4.03 1.20
N ASP A 118 -14.03 -3.91 -0.12
CA ASP A 118 -14.08 -5.05 -1.04
C ASP A 118 -12.84 -5.96 -0.87
N ASP A 119 -11.65 -5.38 -0.78
CA ASP A 119 -10.42 -6.12 -0.54
C ASP A 119 -10.42 -6.80 0.85
N ILE A 120 -10.91 -6.13 1.89
CA ILE A 120 -11.05 -6.72 3.24
C ILE A 120 -12.04 -7.89 3.24
N LEU A 121 -13.18 -7.74 2.60
CA LEU A 121 -14.19 -8.81 2.51
C LEU A 121 -13.65 -10.02 1.75
N TYR A 122 -12.94 -9.79 0.65
CA TYR A 122 -12.23 -10.85 -0.07
C TYR A 122 -11.22 -11.58 0.83
N LEU A 123 -10.34 -10.84 1.51
CA LEU A 123 -9.35 -11.42 2.41
C LEU A 123 -10.01 -12.17 3.58
N LYS A 124 -11.15 -11.68 4.05
CA LYS A 124 -11.93 -12.36 5.09
C LYS A 124 -12.52 -13.67 4.58
N GLY A 125 -13.04 -13.69 3.36
CA GLY A 125 -13.60 -14.91 2.74
C GLY A 125 -12.54 -15.96 2.43
N GLU A 126 -11.43 -15.56 1.78
CA GLU A 126 -10.42 -16.50 1.29
C GLU A 126 -9.45 -16.96 2.38
N TYR A 127 -9.02 -16.05 3.25
CA TYR A 127 -7.96 -16.32 4.22
C TYR A 127 -8.44 -16.27 5.68
N ASN A 128 -9.74 -16.01 5.90
CA ASN A 128 -10.33 -15.87 7.23
C ASN A 128 -9.53 -14.93 8.14
N ILE A 129 -9.08 -13.78 7.59
CA ILE A 129 -8.29 -12.83 8.35
C ILE A 129 -9.02 -12.35 9.61
N ALA A 130 -8.29 -12.11 10.67
CA ALA A 130 -8.78 -11.51 11.89
C ALA A 130 -8.58 -9.98 11.92
N GLY A 131 -7.74 -9.46 11.03
CA GLY A 131 -7.54 -8.02 10.92
C GLY A 131 -6.60 -7.61 9.81
N VAL A 132 -6.44 -6.28 9.70
CA VAL A 132 -5.53 -5.64 8.74
C VAL A 132 -4.66 -4.58 9.40
N TYR A 133 -3.46 -4.41 8.89
CA TYR A 133 -2.59 -3.29 9.23
C TYR A 133 -2.36 -2.44 7.98
N PHE A 134 -2.88 -1.22 8.02
CA PHE A 134 -2.67 -0.23 6.96
C PHE A 134 -1.26 0.34 7.07
N ARG A 135 -0.37 -0.12 6.20
CA ARG A 135 1.03 0.29 6.11
C ARG A 135 1.16 1.46 5.14
N GLU A 136 0.76 2.62 5.61
CA GLU A 136 0.75 3.85 4.82
C GLU A 136 1.61 4.92 5.46
N ASP A 137 2.16 5.82 4.65
CA ASP A 137 2.97 6.93 5.14
C ASP A 137 2.15 7.90 6.02
N TYR A 138 0.84 8.04 5.72
CA TYR A 138 -0.07 8.91 6.44
C TYR A 138 -1.54 8.52 6.18
N PHE A 139 -2.07 7.63 6.99
CA PHE A 139 -3.40 7.05 6.79
C PHE A 139 -4.54 8.07 6.76
N PRO A 140 -4.66 9.04 7.71
CA PRO A 140 -5.77 9.99 7.74
C PRO A 140 -5.52 11.24 6.90
N ALA A 141 -4.77 11.15 5.80
CA ALA A 141 -4.58 12.28 4.88
C ALA A 141 -5.92 12.83 4.35
N SER A 142 -6.95 11.99 4.28
CA SER A 142 -8.35 12.40 4.11
C SER A 142 -9.20 11.82 5.24
N LYS A 143 -9.64 12.66 6.16
CA LYS A 143 -10.56 12.27 7.23
C LYS A 143 -11.89 11.74 6.66
N GLU A 144 -12.39 12.36 5.61
CA GLU A 144 -13.62 11.91 4.92
C GLU A 144 -13.52 10.44 4.47
N ARG A 145 -12.37 10.06 3.88
CA ARG A 145 -12.11 8.66 3.48
C ARG A 145 -12.13 7.73 4.70
N VAL A 146 -11.53 8.15 5.83
CA VAL A 146 -11.50 7.34 7.05
C VAL A 146 -12.91 7.19 7.63
N TYR A 147 -13.68 8.27 7.73
CA TYR A 147 -15.07 8.21 8.17
C TYR A 147 -15.89 7.25 7.31
N LYS A 148 -15.79 7.41 5.99
CA LYS A 148 -16.48 6.53 5.03
C LYS A 148 -16.10 5.08 5.18
N LEU A 149 -14.81 4.78 5.35
CA LEU A 149 -14.33 3.41 5.58
C LEU A 149 -14.90 2.83 6.88
N CYS A 150 -14.86 3.58 7.97
CA CYS A 150 -15.41 3.14 9.25
C CYS A 150 -16.91 2.85 9.15
N GLU A 151 -17.68 3.73 8.53
CA GLU A 151 -19.11 3.52 8.28
C GLU A 151 -19.36 2.23 7.49
N LEU A 152 -18.59 2.01 6.43
CA LEU A 152 -18.71 0.82 5.60
C LEU A 152 -18.33 -0.47 6.37
N LEU A 153 -17.28 -0.44 7.18
CA LEU A 153 -16.87 -1.57 8.03
C LEU A 153 -17.96 -1.91 9.06
N ILE A 154 -18.51 -0.89 9.72
CA ILE A 154 -19.61 -1.06 10.69
C ILE A 154 -20.84 -1.65 9.99
N LYS A 155 -21.26 -1.07 8.88
CA LYS A 155 -22.45 -1.50 8.11
C LYS A 155 -22.30 -2.93 7.59
N SER A 156 -21.11 -3.32 7.16
CA SER A 156 -20.85 -4.68 6.66
C SER A 156 -20.77 -5.72 7.76
N ASN A 157 -20.73 -5.30 9.03
CA ASN A 157 -20.54 -6.17 10.19
C ASN A 157 -19.33 -7.10 10.07
N VAL A 158 -18.29 -6.66 9.36
CA VAL A 158 -17.06 -7.43 9.22
C VAL A 158 -16.28 -7.37 10.53
N ASN A 159 -16.22 -8.50 11.23
CA ASN A 159 -15.55 -8.60 12.53
C ASN A 159 -14.03 -8.73 12.34
N ILE A 160 -13.34 -7.61 12.22
CA ILE A 160 -11.88 -7.51 12.15
C ILE A 160 -11.35 -6.50 13.17
N VAL A 161 -10.08 -6.63 13.51
CA VAL A 161 -9.29 -5.55 14.13
C VAL A 161 -8.44 -4.88 13.05
N TRP A 162 -8.13 -3.60 13.23
CA TRP A 162 -7.24 -2.93 12.31
C TRP A 162 -6.35 -1.90 13.01
N ALA A 163 -5.23 -1.60 12.41
CA ALA A 163 -4.30 -0.57 12.85
C ALA A 163 -3.79 0.24 11.65
N CYS A 164 -3.34 1.44 11.92
CA CYS A 164 -2.74 2.33 10.92
C CYS A 164 -1.62 3.16 11.53
N GLU A 165 -0.84 3.80 10.67
CA GLU A 165 0.19 4.76 11.07
C GLU A 165 -0.32 6.18 10.84
N THR A 166 -0.11 7.04 11.84
CA THR A 166 -0.55 8.42 11.80
C THR A 166 0.29 9.32 12.70
N ARG A 167 0.11 10.62 12.52
CA ARG A 167 0.64 11.63 13.44
C ARG A 167 -0.38 11.92 14.54
N VAL A 168 0.10 12.23 15.73
CA VAL A 168 -0.78 12.51 16.89
C VAL A 168 -1.64 13.78 16.68
N ASP A 169 -1.15 14.75 15.91
CA ASP A 169 -1.87 15.98 15.60
C ASP A 169 -2.92 15.85 14.48
N ALA A 170 -2.97 14.68 13.83
CA ALA A 170 -3.96 14.37 12.80
C ALA A 170 -5.24 13.72 13.35
N ILE A 171 -5.21 13.33 14.61
CA ILE A 171 -6.28 12.60 15.27
C ILE A 171 -7.02 13.54 16.24
N ASP A 172 -8.33 13.56 16.14
CA ASP A 172 -9.21 14.21 17.10
C ASP A 172 -10.15 13.19 17.76
N GLU A 173 -10.90 13.66 18.75
CA GLU A 173 -11.79 12.81 19.53
C GLU A 173 -12.91 12.17 18.67
N GLU A 174 -13.43 12.90 17.68
CA GLU A 174 -14.49 12.40 16.81
C GLU A 174 -13.96 11.26 15.92
N LEU A 175 -12.77 11.44 15.35
CA LEU A 175 -12.14 10.43 14.51
C LEU A 175 -11.83 9.16 15.32
N ILE A 176 -11.31 9.29 16.54
CA ILE A 176 -11.04 8.13 17.41
C ILE A 176 -12.32 7.37 17.75
N LYS A 177 -13.43 8.07 18.02
CA LYS A 177 -14.70 7.43 18.37
C LYS A 177 -15.29 6.57 17.26
N ILE A 178 -15.06 6.94 16.01
CA ILE A 178 -15.57 6.14 14.88
C ILE A 178 -14.60 5.02 14.50
N MET A 179 -13.30 5.19 14.70
CA MET A 179 -12.27 4.19 14.50
C MET A 179 -12.37 3.06 15.52
#